data_11c62badf1c3dcfd5ebaa8c3d7716d86
#
_entry.id   11c62badf1c3dcfd5ebaa8c3d7716d86
#
_cell.length_a   1.000
_cell.length_b   1.000
_cell.length_c   1.000
_cell.angle_alpha   90.00
_cell.angle_beta   90.00
_cell.angle_gamma   90.00
#
_symmetry.space_group_name_H-M   'P 1'
#
loop_
_entity.id
_entity.type
_entity.pdbx_description
1 polymer ?
#
loop_
_entity_poly.entity_id
_entity_poly.type
_entity_poly.pdbx_seq_one_letter_code
_entity_poly.pdbx_strand_id
1 'polypeptide(L)'
;MRIFAFDMTFADALIQLRAFARQDGLILSLVWVCSFAAALYIPQSEIGSFLALSTPFVVAWRLMQFRKNALDGIISFRRGLAYSWFTFFYASLLFCLAQYIYFRFLDTGLFRSILSNALQTVSEVYQASGIDTQESRNTIEELITLKPMQLSFLFMMQNIFIGTIMSLPIAAICMRSNSHQQNLI
;
A
#
# COMPACT_ATOMS: atom_id res chain seq x y z
N MET A 1 -36.55 -6.70 -26.89
CA MET A 1 -36.09 -7.86 -26.11
C MET A 1 -35.14 -7.33 -25.04
N ARG A 2 -35.69 -6.92 -23.86
CA ARG A 2 -34.89 -6.46 -22.70
C ARG A 2 -34.58 -7.69 -21.90
N ILE A 3 -33.39 -8.25 -22.11
CA ILE A 3 -32.89 -9.38 -21.36
C ILE A 3 -32.15 -8.84 -20.15
N PHE A 4 -32.75 -9.04 -18.98
CA PHE A 4 -32.18 -9.05 -17.64
C PHE A 4 -31.05 -8.03 -17.36
N ALA A 5 -31.42 -6.80 -17.05
CA ALA A 5 -30.64 -6.03 -16.09
C ALA A 5 -30.79 -6.78 -14.75
N PHE A 6 -29.83 -7.64 -14.45
CA PHE A 6 -29.67 -8.21 -13.14
C PHE A 6 -29.32 -7.05 -12.21
N ASP A 7 -30.31 -6.55 -11.46
CA ASP A 7 -30.09 -5.57 -10.41
C ASP A 7 -29.15 -6.18 -9.39
N MET A 8 -27.84 -5.93 -9.58
CA MET A 8 -26.84 -6.36 -8.62
C MET A 8 -27.18 -5.70 -7.29
N THR A 9 -27.53 -6.50 -6.30
CA THR A 9 -27.73 -5.97 -4.95
C THR A 9 -26.46 -5.30 -4.46
N PHE A 10 -26.58 -4.35 -3.54
CA PHE A 10 -25.40 -3.70 -2.94
C PHE A 10 -24.41 -4.72 -2.36
N ALA A 11 -24.93 -5.83 -1.83
CA ALA A 11 -24.12 -6.94 -1.31
C ALA A 11 -23.29 -7.62 -2.42
N ASP A 12 -23.90 -7.92 -3.56
CA ASP A 12 -23.23 -8.55 -4.69
C ASP A 12 -22.12 -7.66 -5.27
N ALA A 13 -22.40 -6.35 -5.37
CA ALA A 13 -21.43 -5.36 -5.81
C ALA A 13 -20.24 -5.27 -4.86
N LEU A 14 -20.45 -5.42 -3.55
CA LEU A 14 -19.39 -5.41 -2.55
C LEU A 14 -18.58 -6.70 -2.57
N ILE A 15 -19.21 -7.86 -2.77
CA ILE A 15 -18.55 -9.15 -2.92
C ILE A 15 -17.65 -9.15 -4.14
N GLN A 16 -18.16 -8.68 -5.28
CA GLN A 16 -17.38 -8.55 -6.51
C GLN A 16 -16.16 -7.64 -6.30
N LEU A 17 -16.36 -6.45 -5.72
CA LEU A 17 -15.30 -5.50 -5.44
C LEU A 17 -14.20 -6.11 -4.56
N ARG A 18 -14.57 -6.81 -3.48
CA ARG A 18 -13.62 -7.45 -2.57
C ARG A 18 -12.84 -8.58 -3.26
N ALA A 19 -13.48 -9.34 -4.15
CA ALA A 19 -12.82 -10.41 -4.88
C ALA A 19 -11.70 -9.87 -5.78
N PHE A 20 -11.97 -8.80 -6.55
CA PHE A 20 -10.96 -8.12 -7.35
C PHE A 20 -9.88 -7.45 -6.50
N ALA A 21 -10.27 -6.72 -5.45
CA ALA A 21 -9.33 -6.07 -4.55
C ALA A 21 -8.38 -7.06 -3.85
N ARG A 22 -8.84 -8.26 -3.53
CA ARG A 22 -7.98 -9.32 -2.97
C ARG A 22 -6.94 -9.81 -3.97
N GLN A 23 -7.33 -10.03 -5.23
CA GLN A 23 -6.41 -10.43 -6.28
C GLN A 23 -5.38 -9.34 -6.56
N ASP A 24 -5.81 -8.09 -6.61
CA ASP A 24 -4.93 -6.95 -6.87
C ASP A 24 -4.05 -6.62 -5.65
N GLY A 25 -4.54 -6.88 -4.45
CA GLY A 25 -3.75 -6.84 -3.22
C GLY A 25 -2.60 -7.85 -3.21
N LEU A 26 -2.80 -9.05 -3.77
CA LEU A 26 -1.71 -10.00 -3.97
C LEU A 26 -0.62 -9.44 -4.89
N ILE A 27 -1.01 -8.86 -6.02
CA ILE A 27 -0.06 -8.24 -6.96
C ILE A 27 0.72 -7.11 -6.29
N LEU A 28 0.02 -6.24 -5.56
CA LEU A 28 0.64 -5.14 -4.84
C LEU A 28 1.59 -5.64 -3.74
N SER A 29 1.21 -6.69 -3.01
CA SER A 29 2.08 -7.29 -1.99
C SER A 29 3.37 -7.85 -2.58
N LEU A 30 3.33 -8.44 -3.78
CA LEU A 30 4.53 -8.91 -4.48
C LEU A 30 5.44 -7.74 -4.86
N VAL A 31 4.89 -6.63 -5.34
CA VAL A 31 5.67 -5.40 -5.60
C VAL A 31 6.36 -4.92 -4.32
N TRP A 32 5.67 -4.92 -3.19
CA TRP A 32 6.23 -4.52 -1.91
C TRP A 32 7.29 -5.50 -1.39
N VAL A 33 7.12 -6.80 -1.57
CA VAL A 33 8.13 -7.80 -1.22
C VAL A 33 9.39 -7.60 -2.07
N CYS A 34 9.24 -7.37 -3.37
CA CYS A 34 10.38 -7.05 -4.25
C CYS A 34 11.06 -5.73 -3.85
N SER A 35 10.29 -4.70 -3.54
CA SER A 35 10.81 -3.41 -3.04
C SER A 35 11.59 -3.59 -1.75
N PHE A 36 11.04 -4.31 -0.79
CA PHE A 36 11.68 -4.60 0.50
C PHE A 36 12.96 -5.42 0.32
N ALA A 37 12.93 -6.47 -0.49
CA ALA A 37 14.11 -7.26 -0.78
C ALA A 37 15.20 -6.43 -1.47
N ALA A 38 14.83 -5.58 -2.45
CA ALA A 38 15.78 -4.68 -3.10
C ALA A 38 16.41 -3.70 -2.11
N ALA A 39 15.62 -3.11 -1.22
CA ALA A 39 16.12 -2.19 -0.20
C ALA A 39 17.09 -2.86 0.80
N LEU A 40 16.87 -4.13 1.10
CA LEU A 40 17.74 -4.89 2.02
C LEU A 40 19.02 -5.38 1.36
N TYR A 41 18.93 -6.00 0.19
CA TYR A 41 20.05 -6.70 -0.43
C TYR A 41 20.84 -5.84 -1.43
N ILE A 42 20.23 -4.76 -1.93
CA ILE A 42 20.87 -3.83 -2.88
C ILE A 42 20.63 -2.38 -2.40
N PRO A 43 21.06 -2.02 -1.17
CA PRO A 43 20.74 -0.72 -0.57
C PRO A 43 21.34 0.48 -1.33
N GLN A 44 22.38 0.25 -2.13
CA GLN A 44 23.01 1.26 -2.98
C GLN A 44 22.20 1.57 -4.25
N SER A 45 21.19 0.75 -4.56
CA SER A 45 20.33 0.91 -5.73
C SER A 45 19.02 1.57 -5.34
N GLU A 46 18.56 2.54 -6.14
CA GLU A 46 17.28 3.20 -5.97
C GLU A 46 16.07 2.31 -6.37
N ILE A 47 16.31 1.05 -6.77
CA ILE A 47 15.25 0.14 -7.25
C ILE A 47 14.17 -0.06 -6.19
N GLY A 48 14.56 -0.25 -4.92
CA GLY A 48 13.62 -0.40 -3.81
C GLY A 48 12.72 0.80 -3.67
N SER A 49 13.30 2.01 -3.68
CA SER A 49 12.59 3.27 -3.58
C SER A 49 11.64 3.49 -4.78
N PHE A 50 12.08 3.20 -5.99
CA PHE A 50 11.24 3.31 -7.19
C PHE A 50 10.05 2.35 -7.16
N LEU A 51 10.23 1.11 -6.72
CA LEU A 51 9.14 0.15 -6.55
C LEU A 51 8.15 0.62 -5.48
N ALA A 52 8.63 1.15 -4.36
CA ALA A 52 7.75 1.72 -3.34
C ALA A 52 6.94 2.90 -3.87
N LEU A 53 7.58 3.84 -4.59
CA LEU A 53 6.94 4.99 -5.20
C LEU A 53 5.97 4.61 -6.34
N SER A 54 6.14 3.46 -6.98
CA SER A 54 5.21 2.96 -8.00
C SER A 54 3.86 2.52 -7.44
N THR A 55 3.74 2.31 -6.14
CA THR A 55 2.53 1.83 -5.44
C THR A 55 1.24 2.53 -5.87
N PRO A 56 1.11 3.88 -5.81
CA PRO A 56 -0.14 4.55 -6.18
C PRO A 56 -0.48 4.36 -7.67
N PHE A 57 0.51 4.27 -8.53
CA PHE A 57 0.32 4.04 -9.96
C PHE A 57 -0.18 2.63 -10.25
N VAL A 58 0.37 1.62 -9.57
CA VAL A 58 -0.08 0.23 -9.66
C VAL A 58 -1.55 0.13 -9.23
N VAL A 59 -1.92 0.70 -8.09
CA VAL A 59 -3.30 0.66 -7.59
C VAL A 59 -4.25 1.42 -8.52
N ALA A 60 -3.87 2.61 -8.98
CA ALA A 60 -4.67 3.38 -9.94
C ALA A 60 -4.88 2.62 -11.25
N TRP A 61 -3.83 2.00 -11.79
CA TRP A 61 -3.91 1.18 -13.00
C TRP A 61 -4.84 -0.01 -12.83
N ARG A 62 -4.74 -0.74 -11.69
CA ARG A 62 -5.62 -1.88 -11.38
C ARG A 62 -7.07 -1.42 -11.19
N LEU A 63 -7.29 -0.29 -10.53
CA LEU A 63 -8.63 0.30 -10.39
C LEU A 63 -9.23 0.68 -11.77
N MET A 64 -8.42 1.25 -12.67
CA MET A 64 -8.87 1.54 -14.04
C MET A 64 -9.22 0.26 -14.82
N GLN A 65 -8.46 -0.83 -14.63
CA GLN A 65 -8.80 -2.13 -15.22
C GLN A 65 -10.10 -2.70 -14.65
N PHE A 66 -10.26 -2.67 -13.32
CA PHE A 66 -11.50 -3.08 -12.66
C PHE A 66 -12.71 -2.29 -13.21
N ARG A 67 -12.57 -0.95 -13.33
CA ARG A 67 -13.60 -0.10 -13.91
C ARG A 67 -13.97 -0.51 -15.34
N LYS A 68 -12.99 -0.82 -16.18
CA LYS A 68 -13.23 -1.19 -17.59
C LYS A 68 -13.83 -2.59 -17.73
N ASN A 69 -13.33 -3.55 -16.96
CA ASN A 69 -13.67 -4.96 -17.15
C ASN A 69 -14.92 -5.39 -16.39
N ALA A 70 -15.26 -4.71 -15.29
CA ALA A 70 -16.35 -5.14 -14.39
C ALA A 70 -17.46 -4.10 -14.21
N LEU A 71 -17.29 -2.86 -14.71
CA LEU A 71 -18.20 -1.74 -14.44
C LEU A 71 -18.50 -0.90 -15.69
N ASP A 72 -18.33 -1.44 -16.88
CA ASP A 72 -18.62 -0.76 -18.15
C ASP A 72 -18.00 0.65 -18.26
N GLY A 73 -16.86 0.84 -17.62
CA GLY A 73 -16.08 2.08 -17.67
C GLY A 73 -16.53 3.19 -16.71
N ILE A 74 -17.53 2.94 -15.85
CA ILE A 74 -18.07 3.94 -14.90
C ILE A 74 -17.83 3.48 -13.47
N ILE A 75 -17.28 4.37 -12.64
CA ILE A 75 -17.08 4.10 -11.21
C ILE A 75 -17.30 5.37 -10.39
N SER A 76 -18.09 5.27 -9.33
CA SER A 76 -18.28 6.36 -8.37
C SER A 76 -17.04 6.49 -7.46
N PHE A 77 -16.83 7.70 -6.93
CA PHE A 77 -15.76 7.96 -5.96
C PHE A 77 -15.77 6.97 -4.79
N ARG A 78 -16.92 6.76 -4.16
CA ARG A 78 -17.07 5.84 -3.00
C ARG A 78 -16.67 4.41 -3.33
N ARG A 79 -17.05 3.91 -4.53
CA ARG A 79 -16.70 2.56 -4.98
C ARG A 79 -15.20 2.45 -5.31
N GLY A 80 -14.61 3.48 -5.93
CA GLY A 80 -13.18 3.56 -6.19
C GLY A 80 -12.37 3.63 -4.89
N LEU A 81 -12.84 4.42 -3.91
CA LEU A 81 -12.23 4.51 -2.59
C LEU A 81 -12.24 3.17 -1.85
N ALA A 82 -13.41 2.51 -1.81
CA ALA A 82 -13.53 1.20 -1.17
C ALA A 82 -12.63 0.15 -1.83
N TYR A 83 -12.57 0.12 -3.17
CA TYR A 83 -11.68 -0.78 -3.90
C TYR A 83 -10.21 -0.56 -3.57
N SER A 84 -9.74 0.68 -3.64
CA SER A 84 -8.34 1.03 -3.33
C SER A 84 -8.00 0.69 -1.88
N TRP A 85 -8.88 1.02 -0.95
CA TRP A 85 -8.70 0.73 0.46
C TRP A 85 -8.60 -0.79 0.73
N PHE A 86 -9.50 -1.61 0.17
CA PHE A 86 -9.41 -3.06 0.30
C PHE A 86 -8.15 -3.63 -0.36
N THR A 87 -7.71 -3.07 -1.49
CA THR A 87 -6.46 -3.48 -2.15
C THR A 87 -5.25 -3.24 -1.24
N PHE A 88 -5.14 -2.07 -0.64
CA PHE A 88 -4.08 -1.77 0.33
C PHE A 88 -4.18 -2.66 1.58
N PHE A 89 -5.38 -2.88 2.09
CA PHE A 89 -5.60 -3.73 3.26
C PHE A 89 -5.13 -5.17 3.01
N TYR A 90 -5.54 -5.79 1.92
CA TYR A 90 -5.11 -7.15 1.58
C TYR A 90 -3.62 -7.23 1.29
N ALA A 91 -3.06 -6.23 0.59
CA ALA A 91 -1.63 -6.16 0.35
C ALA A 91 -0.83 -6.06 1.67
N SER A 92 -1.28 -5.23 2.61
CA SER A 92 -0.63 -5.06 3.91
C SER A 92 -0.64 -6.35 4.74
N LEU A 93 -1.74 -7.12 4.71
CA LEU A 93 -1.81 -8.42 5.40
C LEU A 93 -0.80 -9.43 4.83
N LEU A 94 -0.74 -9.55 3.51
CA LEU A 94 0.17 -10.49 2.85
C LEU A 94 1.63 -10.05 3.03
N PHE A 95 1.89 -8.77 2.93
CA PHE A 95 3.23 -8.22 3.14
C PHE A 95 3.69 -8.37 4.59
N CYS A 96 2.80 -8.19 5.58
CA CYS A 96 3.08 -8.45 6.98
C CYS A 96 3.53 -9.90 7.22
N LEU A 97 2.85 -10.87 6.58
CA LEU A 97 3.26 -12.26 6.66
C LEU A 97 4.67 -12.48 6.07
N ALA A 98 4.95 -11.90 4.92
CA ALA A 98 6.28 -11.97 4.29
C ALA A 98 7.35 -11.35 5.18
N GLN A 99 7.10 -10.17 5.75
CA GLN A 99 8.00 -9.50 6.68
C GLN A 99 8.23 -10.31 7.96
N TYR A 100 7.17 -10.93 8.52
CA TYR A 100 7.29 -11.80 9.69
C TYR A 100 8.20 -12.98 9.40
N ILE A 101 8.04 -13.65 8.25
CA ILE A 101 8.91 -14.75 7.82
C ILE A 101 10.35 -14.27 7.70
N TYR A 102 10.57 -13.11 7.09
CA TYR A 102 11.89 -12.52 6.96
C TYR A 102 12.54 -12.26 8.33
N PHE A 103 11.90 -11.48 9.19
CA PHE A 103 12.45 -11.09 10.50
C PHE A 103 12.65 -12.29 11.46
N ARG A 104 11.84 -13.35 11.29
CA ARG A 104 11.92 -14.52 12.17
C ARG A 104 12.96 -15.54 11.74
N PHE A 105 13.18 -15.72 10.44
CA PHE A 105 13.95 -16.83 9.90
C PHE A 105 15.11 -16.43 8.99
N LEU A 106 15.06 -15.28 8.36
CA LEU A 106 16.03 -14.86 7.33
C LEU A 106 16.91 -13.68 7.76
N ASP A 107 16.45 -12.86 8.70
CA ASP A 107 17.21 -11.69 9.13
C ASP A 107 18.42 -12.10 9.99
N THR A 108 19.60 -11.88 9.44
CA THR A 108 20.89 -12.09 10.11
C THR A 108 21.41 -10.82 10.78
N GLY A 109 20.53 -9.84 11.04
CA GLY A 109 20.90 -8.51 11.56
C GLY A 109 21.07 -7.45 10.48
N LEU A 110 20.79 -7.78 9.22
CA LEU A 110 20.91 -6.87 8.08
C LEU A 110 19.96 -5.67 8.22
N PHE A 111 18.71 -5.92 8.60
CA PHE A 111 17.73 -4.85 8.83
C PHE A 111 18.20 -3.87 9.91
N ARG A 112 18.74 -4.39 11.02
CA ARG A 112 19.31 -3.59 12.10
C ARG A 112 20.46 -2.71 11.64
N SER A 113 21.38 -3.26 10.83
CA SER A 113 22.52 -2.52 10.30
C SER A 113 22.08 -1.38 9.36
N ILE A 114 21.10 -1.64 8.49
CA ILE A 114 20.54 -0.61 7.60
C ILE A 114 19.89 0.51 8.42
N LEU A 115 19.12 0.16 9.44
CA LEU A 115 18.46 1.14 10.29
C LEU A 115 19.46 1.99 11.09
N SER A 116 20.53 1.39 11.60
CA SER A 116 21.61 2.11 12.29
C SER A 116 22.36 3.06 11.36
N ASN A 117 22.66 2.63 10.13
CA ASN A 117 23.31 3.48 9.14
C ASN A 117 22.42 4.66 8.73
N ALA A 118 21.13 4.42 8.52
CA ALA A 118 20.17 5.47 8.23
C ALA A 118 20.08 6.50 9.37
N LEU A 119 20.08 6.02 10.63
CA LEU A 119 20.13 6.90 11.80
C LEU A 119 21.39 7.76 11.83
N GLN A 120 22.56 7.16 11.56
CA GLN A 120 23.81 7.89 11.54
C GLN A 120 23.75 9.01 10.49
N THR A 121 23.34 8.71 9.26
CA THR A 121 23.22 9.69 8.17
C THR A 121 22.26 10.83 8.56
N VAL A 122 21.09 10.49 9.10
CA VAL A 122 20.10 11.48 9.54
C VAL A 122 20.68 12.33 10.69
N SER A 123 21.36 11.71 11.66
CA SER A 123 21.91 12.44 12.79
C SER A 123 23.00 13.42 12.39
N GLU A 124 23.84 13.09 11.41
CA GLU A 124 24.89 13.98 10.88
C GLU A 124 24.27 15.22 10.21
N VAL A 125 23.21 15.03 9.39
CA VAL A 125 22.50 16.13 8.71
C VAL A 125 21.78 17.04 9.71
N TYR A 126 21.09 16.48 10.69
CA TYR A 126 20.36 17.27 11.69
C TYR A 126 21.29 17.99 12.67
N GLN A 127 22.38 17.36 13.09
CA GLN A 127 23.38 18.03 13.92
C GLN A 127 24.03 19.22 13.20
N ALA A 128 24.31 19.08 11.91
CA ALA A 128 24.79 20.21 11.09
C ALA A 128 23.77 21.35 10.99
N SER A 129 22.48 21.04 11.18
CA SER A 129 21.38 22.02 11.16
C SER A 129 20.99 22.53 12.57
N GLY A 130 21.67 22.07 13.63
CA GLY A 130 21.37 22.46 15.02
C GLY A 130 20.09 21.84 15.59
N ILE A 131 19.59 20.77 14.98
CA ILE A 131 18.35 20.06 15.41
C ILE A 131 18.74 18.89 16.31
N ASP A 132 18.07 18.75 17.47
CA ASP A 132 18.27 17.62 18.38
C ASP A 132 17.76 16.31 17.76
N THR A 133 18.60 15.30 17.75
CA THR A 133 18.27 13.97 17.19
C THR A 133 17.96 12.93 18.25
N GLN A 134 17.88 13.32 19.52
CA GLN A 134 17.72 12.35 20.62
C GLN A 134 16.43 11.54 20.51
N GLU A 135 15.32 12.18 20.12
CA GLU A 135 14.03 11.51 19.93
C GLU A 135 14.08 10.48 18.79
N SER A 136 14.74 10.83 17.68
CA SER A 136 14.93 9.90 16.54
C SER A 136 15.78 8.70 16.95
N ARG A 137 16.83 8.89 17.74
CA ARG A 137 17.67 7.82 18.28
C ARG A 137 16.87 6.87 19.17
N ASN A 138 16.13 7.41 20.12
CA ASN A 138 15.30 6.63 21.04
C ASN A 138 14.28 5.78 20.25
N THR A 139 13.60 6.38 19.27
CA THR A 139 12.63 5.67 18.42
C THR A 139 13.26 4.51 17.67
N ILE A 140 14.46 4.69 17.12
CA ILE A 140 15.16 3.61 16.38
C ILE A 140 15.65 2.52 17.32
N GLU A 141 16.16 2.89 18.50
CA GLU A 141 16.55 1.92 19.53
C GLU A 141 15.35 1.07 19.97
N GLU A 142 14.19 1.68 20.18
CA GLU A 142 12.95 0.97 20.46
C GLU A 142 12.58 0.00 19.31
N LEU A 143 12.63 0.44 18.06
CA LEU A 143 12.34 -0.41 16.91
C LEU A 143 13.25 -1.64 16.82
N ILE A 144 14.53 -1.48 17.13
CA ILE A 144 15.54 -2.56 17.11
C ILE A 144 15.25 -3.61 18.20
N THR A 145 14.62 -3.22 19.31
CA THR A 145 14.28 -4.13 20.42
C THR A 145 12.98 -4.91 20.21
N LEU A 146 12.15 -4.51 19.24
CA LEU A 146 10.87 -5.16 18.96
C LEU A 146 11.06 -6.62 18.51
N LYS A 147 10.13 -7.46 18.94
CA LYS A 147 10.05 -8.84 18.46
C LYS A 147 9.62 -8.86 16.98
N PRO A 148 10.02 -9.88 16.19
CA PRO A 148 9.65 -9.98 14.77
C PRO A 148 8.16 -9.76 14.48
N MET A 149 7.30 -10.33 15.31
CA MET A 149 5.84 -10.17 15.18
C MET A 149 5.38 -8.73 15.41
N GLN A 150 5.91 -8.07 16.43
CA GLN A 150 5.57 -6.68 16.76
C GLN A 150 6.02 -5.73 15.63
N LEU A 151 7.23 -5.95 15.13
CA LEU A 151 7.79 -5.16 14.04
C LEU A 151 6.97 -5.30 12.74
N SER A 152 6.63 -6.54 12.35
CA SER A 152 5.80 -6.79 11.17
C SER A 152 4.40 -6.20 11.31
N PHE A 153 3.81 -6.28 12.50
CA PHE A 153 2.51 -5.67 12.78
C PHE A 153 2.55 -4.15 12.72
N LEU A 154 3.61 -3.52 13.24
CA LEU A 154 3.82 -2.09 13.17
C LEU A 154 3.88 -1.62 11.71
N PHE A 155 4.66 -2.28 10.86
CA PHE A 155 4.72 -1.98 9.43
C PHE A 155 3.38 -2.21 8.72
N MET A 156 2.63 -3.24 9.10
CA MET A 156 1.29 -3.46 8.56
C MET A 156 0.36 -2.28 8.87
N MET A 157 0.32 -1.83 10.12
CA MET A 157 -0.49 -0.68 10.52
C MET A 157 -0.10 0.60 9.77
N GLN A 158 1.20 0.85 9.64
CA GLN A 158 1.72 1.96 8.86
C GLN A 158 1.29 1.89 7.38
N ASN A 159 1.39 0.72 6.75
CA ASN A 159 0.97 0.53 5.36
C ASN A 159 -0.54 0.71 5.17
N ILE A 160 -1.37 0.25 6.11
CA ILE A 160 -2.82 0.48 6.07
C ILE A 160 -3.12 1.97 6.20
N PHE A 161 -2.44 2.67 7.10
CA PHE A 161 -2.62 4.11 7.30
C PHE A 161 -2.26 4.91 6.05
N ILE A 162 -1.07 4.68 5.50
CA ILE A 162 -0.62 5.31 4.25
C ILE A 162 -1.56 4.95 3.09
N GLY A 163 -1.94 3.68 2.98
CA GLY A 163 -2.87 3.20 1.96
C GLY A 163 -4.25 3.86 2.05
N THR A 164 -4.73 4.13 3.26
CA THR A 164 -5.99 4.87 3.48
C THR A 164 -5.89 6.29 2.93
N ILE A 165 -4.80 7.00 3.23
CA ILE A 165 -4.55 8.35 2.71
C ILE A 165 -4.43 8.33 1.19
N MET A 166 -3.66 7.40 0.62
CA MET A 166 -3.44 7.27 -0.81
C MET A 166 -4.69 6.86 -1.58
N SER A 167 -5.62 6.16 -0.95
CA SER A 167 -6.88 5.75 -1.59
C SER A 167 -7.75 6.93 -1.98
N LEU A 168 -7.65 8.08 -1.30
CA LEU A 168 -8.42 9.29 -1.59
C LEU A 168 -8.06 9.88 -2.96
N PRO A 169 -6.80 10.27 -3.24
CA PRO A 169 -6.43 10.82 -4.54
C PRO A 169 -6.57 9.78 -5.67
N ILE A 170 -6.29 8.50 -5.42
CA ILE A 170 -6.48 7.44 -6.43
C ILE A 170 -7.94 7.36 -6.84
N ALA A 171 -8.88 7.32 -5.89
CA ALA A 171 -10.30 7.29 -6.18
C ALA A 171 -10.78 8.54 -6.92
N ALA A 172 -10.28 9.72 -6.54
CA ALA A 172 -10.63 10.99 -7.17
C ALA A 172 -10.16 11.06 -8.65
N ILE A 173 -8.96 10.58 -8.93
CA ILE A 173 -8.40 10.58 -10.29
C ILE A 173 -9.10 9.53 -11.17
N CYS A 174 -9.41 8.35 -10.59
CA CYS A 174 -9.96 7.23 -11.35
C CYS A 174 -11.49 7.25 -11.48
N MET A 175 -12.20 8.09 -10.72
CA MET A 175 -13.67 8.19 -10.82
C MET A 175 -14.10 8.64 -12.21
N ARG A 176 -15.21 8.09 -12.67
CA ARG A 176 -15.87 8.51 -13.91
C ARG A 176 -17.37 8.35 -13.75
N SER A 177 -18.10 9.46 -13.77
CA SER A 177 -19.56 9.50 -13.75
C SER A 177 -20.11 9.75 -15.16
N ASN A 178 -21.29 9.21 -15.46
CA ASN A 178 -22.02 9.60 -16.67
C ASN A 178 -22.64 10.99 -16.45
N SER A 179 -22.12 11.99 -17.16
CA SER A 179 -22.70 13.34 -17.17
C SER A 179 -24.03 13.43 -17.96
N HIS A 180 -24.50 12.35 -18.58
CA HIS A 180 -25.71 12.37 -19.43
C HIS A 180 -27.02 12.20 -18.70
N GLN A 181 -27.05 11.89 -17.39
CA GLN A 181 -28.31 11.75 -16.63
C GLN A 181 -28.71 12.98 -15.82
N GLN A 182 -27.88 14.03 -15.75
CA GLN A 182 -28.21 15.24 -14.99
C GLN A 182 -29.03 16.28 -15.77
N ASN A 183 -29.26 16.10 -17.08
CA ASN A 183 -30.00 17.05 -17.91
C ASN A 183 -31.45 16.63 -18.22
N LEU A 184 -32.01 15.67 -17.49
CA LEU A 184 -33.39 15.19 -17.66
C LEU A 184 -34.24 15.25 -16.37
N ILE A 185 -33.96 16.24 -15.50
CA ILE A 185 -34.85 16.60 -14.40
C ILE A 185 -35.11 18.10 -14.47
#